data_91a0c1a1d1eb524d82fb9c3b4ef09129
#
_entry.id   91a0c1a1d1eb524d82fb9c3b4ef09129
#
_cell.length_a   1.000
_cell.length_b   1.000
_cell.length_c   1.000
_cell.angle_alpha   90.00
_cell.angle_beta   90.00
_cell.angle_gamma   90.00
#
_symmetry.space_group_name_H-M   'P 1'
#
loop_
_entity.id
_entity.type
_entity.pdbx_description
1 polymer ?
#
loop_
_entity_poly.entity_id
_entity_poly.type
_entity_poly.pdbx_seq_one_letter_code
_entity_poly.pdbx_strand_id
1 'polypeptide(L)'
;AAVFGTAILGSNPSTPAKNMSLINKFFSISKNLEDKLSSFKSLKKTKAILQLFSAIESYSENSEIRYVGGCVRKALNNEVLDDIDLAVNLKPNECIEALNKNNIKFYETGIKHGTITAIIGNHKFEITSLRKDLNTDGRHAEVSFSKDWHEDASRRDFTINSIYADINGNLFDPFDGKEDLENGKINFIGDPEKRIKEDYLRILRYIRFFINYSKQPHDDKVQRLIKKNLIGISNISTERMLDEFKKIINSPQFLKLFKDPFCEEIINLIFPQFKNLKIFKKLNEFSKKKIKEVDYIFLISLMLLDNSDNVDYFLFKFNLSKINKKRILFLKDFYNKKISKDTFSEKNLWKILYYNGKQSLIDLIYFEIFKSKKINKKFIDLLDFFKDKEVPIFPIKAKNLIEKFDISEGKLLGIKLKKIEEKWINNDFKVSEKEVFQVVES
;
A
#
# COMPACT_ATOMS: atom_id res chain seq x y z
N ALA A 1 26.47 59.38 -17.31
CA ALA A 1 27.83 59.82 -17.09
C ALA A 1 28.28 59.35 -15.70
N ALA A 2 29.31 58.62 -15.78
CA ALA A 2 30.17 58.06 -14.78
C ALA A 2 30.61 58.99 -13.67
N VAL A 3 30.96 58.47 -12.51
CA VAL A 3 32.26 58.63 -11.86
C VAL A 3 32.53 57.47 -10.89
N PHE A 4 33.65 56.81 -11.15
CA PHE A 4 34.36 55.87 -10.24
C PHE A 4 35.04 56.65 -9.12
N GLY A 5 34.98 56.06 -7.92
CA GLY A 5 35.81 56.47 -6.78
C GLY A 5 36.43 55.27 -6.10
N THR A 6 37.67 54.98 -6.44
CA THR A 6 38.57 54.02 -5.78
C THR A 6 38.95 54.49 -4.38
N ALA A 7 38.84 53.61 -3.41
CA ALA A 7 39.62 53.70 -2.16
C ALA A 7 40.15 52.33 -1.77
N ILE A 8 41.44 52.28 -1.55
CA ILE A 8 42.34 51.15 -1.38
C ILE A 8 42.53 50.85 0.13
N LEU A 9 42.59 49.56 0.47
CA LEU A 9 43.29 48.89 1.57
C LEU A 9 42.90 49.14 3.03
N GLY A 10 42.44 48.07 3.61
CA GLY A 10 42.50 47.75 5.02
C GLY A 10 42.30 46.24 5.20
N SER A 11 43.39 45.51 5.26
CA SER A 11 43.44 44.07 5.49
C SER A 11 43.00 43.70 6.91
N ASN A 12 41.98 42.84 7.06
CA ASN A 12 41.89 41.91 8.17
C ASN A 12 41.07 40.65 7.76
N PRO A 13 41.64 39.44 7.86
CA PRO A 13 41.02 38.21 7.46
C PRO A 13 40.40 37.52 8.66
N SER A 14 39.11 37.67 8.88
CA SER A 14 38.34 36.73 9.71
C SER A 14 36.84 37.03 9.57
N THR A 15 36.17 36.40 8.59
CA THR A 15 34.82 35.81 8.61
C THR A 15 34.30 35.51 7.21
N PRO A 16 34.58 34.33 6.63
CA PRO A 16 33.79 33.83 5.48
C PRO A 16 32.85 32.66 5.78
N ALA A 17 32.92 32.02 6.95
CA ALA A 17 32.19 30.74 7.15
C ALA A 17 30.71 30.87 7.45
N LYS A 18 30.22 31.96 8.04
CA LYS A 18 28.80 32.12 8.40
C LYS A 18 27.92 32.55 7.21
N ASN A 19 28.42 33.36 6.30
CA ASN A 19 27.65 33.84 5.14
C ASN A 19 27.51 32.78 4.05
N MET A 20 28.50 31.89 3.90
CA MET A 20 28.41 30.78 2.92
C MET A 20 27.40 29.72 3.32
N SER A 21 27.15 29.49 4.61
CA SER A 21 26.11 28.57 5.09
C SER A 21 24.69 29.11 4.87
N LEU A 22 24.48 30.41 4.97
CA LEU A 22 23.19 31.06 4.71
C LEU A 22 22.88 31.10 3.23
N ILE A 23 23.85 31.40 2.37
CA ILE A 23 23.72 31.40 0.92
C ILE A 23 23.44 29.98 0.40
N ASN A 24 24.19 28.97 0.89
CA ASN A 24 23.93 27.57 0.53
C ASN A 24 22.56 27.07 1.04
N LYS A 25 22.11 27.56 2.19
CA LYS A 25 20.78 27.29 2.71
C LYS A 25 19.67 27.95 1.86
N PHE A 26 19.92 29.18 1.38
CA PHE A 26 19.02 29.90 0.48
C PHE A 26 18.93 29.23 -0.90
N PHE A 27 20.07 28.82 -1.48
CA PHE A 27 20.09 28.07 -2.76
C PHE A 27 19.51 26.67 -2.64
N SER A 28 19.67 25.98 -1.51
CA SER A 28 19.01 24.69 -1.26
C SER A 28 17.51 24.84 -1.07
N ILE A 29 17.05 25.95 -0.46
CA ILE A 29 15.61 26.26 -0.30
C ILE A 29 14.99 26.63 -1.63
N SER A 30 15.63 27.43 -2.49
CA SER A 30 15.12 27.80 -3.80
C SER A 30 15.04 26.61 -4.76
N LYS A 31 16.07 25.76 -4.79
CA LYS A 31 16.08 24.55 -5.60
C LYS A 31 15.01 23.54 -5.15
N ASN A 32 14.82 23.43 -3.84
CA ASN A 32 13.77 22.57 -3.26
C ASN A 32 12.35 23.11 -3.55
N LEU A 33 12.18 24.43 -3.71
CA LEU A 33 10.91 25.05 -4.08
C LEU A 33 10.61 24.86 -5.57
N GLU A 34 11.62 24.97 -6.43
CA GLU A 34 11.48 24.74 -7.87
C GLU A 34 11.16 23.26 -8.19
N ASP A 35 11.80 22.32 -7.49
CA ASP A 35 11.52 20.88 -7.62
C ASP A 35 10.11 20.53 -7.13
N LYS A 36 9.65 21.14 -6.02
CA LYS A 36 8.28 20.95 -5.48
C LYS A 36 7.21 21.50 -6.44
N LEU A 37 7.46 22.66 -7.05
CA LEU A 37 6.60 23.21 -8.08
C LEU A 37 6.63 22.41 -9.39
N SER A 38 7.68 21.62 -9.64
CA SER A 38 7.79 20.79 -10.84
C SER A 38 6.78 19.66 -10.88
N SER A 39 6.45 19.07 -9.71
CA SER A 39 5.45 17.99 -9.61
C SER A 39 4.04 18.52 -9.95
N PHE A 40 3.67 19.71 -9.46
CA PHE A 40 2.39 20.36 -9.86
C PHE A 40 2.43 20.84 -11.32
N LYS A 41 3.57 21.33 -11.82
CA LYS A 41 3.74 21.68 -13.24
C LYS A 41 3.60 20.46 -14.15
N SER A 42 4.00 19.27 -13.69
CA SER A 42 3.82 18.03 -14.46
C SER A 42 2.34 17.62 -14.55
N LEU A 43 1.58 17.77 -13.46
CA LEU A 43 0.13 17.57 -13.45
C LEU A 43 -0.61 18.53 -14.38
N LYS A 44 -0.24 19.81 -14.37
CA LYS A 44 -0.81 20.86 -15.24
C LYS A 44 -0.62 20.58 -16.73
N LYS A 45 0.36 19.77 -17.12
CA LYS A 45 0.66 19.48 -18.54
C LYS A 45 -0.29 18.46 -19.18
N THR A 46 -1.12 17.76 -18.43
CA THR A 46 -2.07 16.82 -19.01
C THR A 46 -3.33 17.54 -19.48
N LYS A 47 -3.67 17.38 -20.79
CA LYS A 47 -4.90 17.96 -21.36
C LYS A 47 -6.15 17.55 -20.56
N ALA A 48 -6.16 16.35 -20.02
CA ALA A 48 -7.28 15.82 -19.23
C ALA A 48 -7.52 16.64 -17.94
N ILE A 49 -6.47 17.00 -17.22
CA ILE A 49 -6.60 17.83 -16.00
C ILE A 49 -7.09 19.24 -16.36
N LEU A 50 -6.51 19.87 -17.38
CA LEU A 50 -6.93 21.20 -17.82
C LEU A 50 -8.41 21.20 -18.23
N GLN A 51 -8.86 20.18 -18.95
CA GLN A 51 -10.25 20.03 -19.35
C GLN A 51 -11.15 19.89 -18.13
N LEU A 52 -10.76 19.09 -17.12
CA LEU A 52 -11.54 18.87 -15.91
C LEU A 52 -11.67 20.15 -15.08
N PHE A 53 -10.55 20.86 -14.83
CA PHE A 53 -10.57 22.12 -14.09
C PHE A 53 -11.43 23.16 -14.81
N SER A 54 -11.24 23.36 -16.11
CA SER A 54 -12.05 24.27 -16.91
C SER A 54 -13.54 23.90 -16.86
N ALA A 55 -13.90 22.63 -16.90
CA ALA A 55 -15.29 22.20 -16.86
C ALA A 55 -15.97 22.55 -15.55
N ILE A 56 -15.28 22.40 -14.42
CA ILE A 56 -15.81 22.73 -13.11
C ILE A 56 -15.84 24.25 -12.87
N GLU A 57 -14.75 24.94 -13.16
CA GLU A 57 -14.62 26.38 -12.94
C GLU A 57 -15.55 27.21 -13.83
N SER A 58 -15.94 26.70 -15.02
CA SER A 58 -16.91 27.35 -15.90
C SER A 58 -18.37 27.18 -15.48
N TYR A 59 -18.68 26.39 -14.43
CA TYR A 59 -20.06 26.16 -14.00
C TYR A 59 -20.70 27.42 -13.40
N SER A 60 -19.96 28.17 -12.59
CA SER A 60 -20.36 29.46 -12.03
C SER A 60 -19.11 30.29 -11.66
N GLU A 61 -19.29 31.61 -11.46
CA GLU A 61 -18.19 32.51 -11.08
C GLU A 61 -17.41 32.11 -9.82
N ASN A 62 -18.08 31.41 -8.89
CA ASN A 62 -17.51 30.99 -7.60
C ASN A 62 -17.19 29.50 -7.56
N SER A 63 -17.24 28.79 -8.71
CA SER A 63 -16.93 27.36 -8.75
C SER A 63 -15.42 27.15 -8.73
N GLU A 64 -14.96 26.30 -7.80
CA GLU A 64 -13.54 25.99 -7.64
C GLU A 64 -13.33 24.49 -7.53
N ILE A 65 -12.21 24.04 -8.08
CA ILE A 65 -11.68 22.69 -7.94
C ILE A 65 -10.23 22.76 -7.49
N ARG A 66 -9.82 21.90 -6.56
CA ARG A 66 -8.45 21.85 -6.05
C ARG A 66 -7.98 20.41 -5.88
N TYR A 67 -6.71 20.17 -6.07
CA TYR A 67 -6.03 18.96 -5.59
C TYR A 67 -6.11 18.90 -4.08
N VAL A 68 -6.17 17.70 -3.48
CA VAL A 68 -6.29 17.59 -2.02
C VAL A 68 -5.62 16.35 -1.45
N GLY A 69 -5.18 16.43 -0.20
CA GLY A 69 -4.80 15.29 0.61
C GLY A 69 -3.56 14.54 0.13
N GLY A 70 -3.73 13.28 -0.28
CA GLY A 70 -2.62 12.39 -0.63
C GLY A 70 -1.74 12.90 -1.75
N CYS A 71 -2.33 13.37 -2.84
CA CYS A 71 -1.59 13.85 -4.00
C CYS A 71 -0.83 15.15 -3.70
N VAL A 72 -1.40 16.08 -2.93
CA VAL A 72 -0.72 17.33 -2.53
C VAL A 72 0.46 17.02 -1.62
N ARG A 73 0.27 16.19 -0.58
CA ARG A 73 1.34 15.78 0.31
C ARG A 73 2.48 15.09 -0.43
N LYS A 74 2.18 14.15 -1.34
CA LYS A 74 3.18 13.47 -2.16
C LYS A 74 3.94 14.46 -3.06
N ALA A 75 3.24 15.39 -3.70
CA ALA A 75 3.86 16.43 -4.52
C ALA A 75 4.82 17.29 -3.69
N LEU A 76 4.40 17.74 -2.50
CA LEU A 76 5.24 18.53 -1.60
C LEU A 76 6.45 17.76 -1.06
N ASN A 77 6.35 16.43 -0.99
CA ASN A 77 7.43 15.54 -0.53
C ASN A 77 8.24 14.93 -1.68
N ASN A 78 8.05 15.38 -2.92
CA ASN A 78 8.72 14.88 -4.13
C ASN A 78 8.54 13.37 -4.35
N GLU A 79 7.38 12.83 -3.98
CA GLU A 79 6.99 11.43 -4.21
C GLU A 79 6.27 11.27 -5.55
N VAL A 80 6.28 10.04 -6.08
CA VAL A 80 5.52 9.70 -7.29
C VAL A 80 4.03 9.82 -7.03
N LEU A 81 3.33 10.48 -7.93
CA LEU A 81 1.87 10.65 -7.89
C LEU A 81 1.23 9.48 -8.65
N ASP A 82 0.47 8.68 -7.95
CA ASP A 82 -0.26 7.52 -8.46
C ASP A 82 -1.77 7.80 -8.57
N ASP A 83 -2.35 8.47 -7.57
CA ASP A 83 -3.77 8.81 -7.51
C ASP A 83 -3.94 10.33 -7.37
N ILE A 84 -4.92 10.88 -8.08
CA ILE A 84 -5.24 12.30 -8.03
C ILE A 84 -6.62 12.47 -7.39
N ASP A 85 -6.61 12.93 -6.14
CA ASP A 85 -7.81 13.30 -5.41
C ASP A 85 -8.09 14.78 -5.61
N LEU A 86 -9.34 15.10 -5.96
CA LEU A 86 -9.82 16.46 -6.19
C LEU A 86 -10.97 16.78 -5.23
N ALA A 87 -11.01 18.01 -4.77
CA ALA A 87 -12.12 18.56 -4.00
C ALA A 87 -12.78 19.71 -4.77
N VAL A 88 -14.10 19.83 -4.68
CA VAL A 88 -14.88 20.88 -5.34
C VAL A 88 -15.86 21.53 -4.37
N ASN A 89 -16.07 22.84 -4.48
CA ASN A 89 -17.06 23.55 -3.70
C ASN A 89 -18.48 23.49 -4.29
N LEU A 90 -18.70 22.59 -5.24
CA LEU A 90 -20.01 22.27 -5.81
C LEU A 90 -20.65 21.11 -5.06
N LYS A 91 -21.97 21.12 -4.93
CA LYS A 91 -22.73 19.94 -4.49
C LYS A 91 -22.63 18.84 -5.55
N PRO A 92 -22.84 17.55 -5.20
CA PRO A 92 -22.71 16.46 -6.17
C PRO A 92 -23.54 16.65 -7.45
N ASN A 93 -24.77 17.11 -7.35
CA ASN A 93 -25.62 17.34 -8.53
C ASN A 93 -25.09 18.48 -9.40
N GLU A 94 -24.60 19.58 -8.79
CA GLU A 94 -23.98 20.69 -9.51
C GLU A 94 -22.71 20.23 -10.23
N CYS A 95 -21.91 19.36 -9.60
CA CYS A 95 -20.73 18.76 -10.21
C CYS A 95 -21.10 17.86 -11.41
N ILE A 96 -22.15 17.04 -11.29
CA ILE A 96 -22.67 16.22 -12.38
C ILE A 96 -23.13 17.10 -13.56
N GLU A 97 -23.84 18.20 -13.29
CA GLU A 97 -24.25 19.15 -14.33
C GLU A 97 -23.05 19.78 -15.04
N ALA A 98 -22.02 20.18 -14.29
CA ALA A 98 -20.79 20.74 -14.87
C ALA A 98 -20.08 19.74 -15.79
N LEU A 99 -19.98 18.47 -15.40
CA LEU A 99 -19.38 17.41 -16.20
C LEU A 99 -20.21 17.11 -17.46
N ASN A 100 -21.54 17.04 -17.34
CA ASN A 100 -22.46 16.81 -18.47
C ASN A 100 -22.39 17.95 -19.50
N LYS A 101 -22.42 19.21 -19.07
CA LYS A 101 -22.29 20.38 -19.98
C LYS A 101 -21.01 20.36 -20.80
N ASN A 102 -19.95 19.74 -20.28
CA ASN A 102 -18.65 19.64 -20.92
C ASN A 102 -18.40 18.26 -21.57
N ASN A 103 -19.44 17.41 -21.71
CA ASN A 103 -19.35 16.09 -22.30
C ASN A 103 -18.29 15.19 -21.65
N ILE A 104 -18.08 15.32 -20.33
CA ILE A 104 -17.16 14.49 -19.56
C ILE A 104 -17.92 13.30 -18.97
N LYS A 105 -17.47 12.09 -19.31
CA LYS A 105 -18.04 10.85 -18.78
C LYS A 105 -17.70 10.72 -17.30
N PHE A 106 -18.66 10.26 -16.48
CA PHE A 106 -18.46 10.04 -15.06
C PHE A 106 -19.23 8.81 -14.54
N TYR A 107 -18.88 8.38 -13.32
CA TYR A 107 -19.58 7.38 -12.52
C TYR A 107 -19.85 7.92 -11.12
N GLU A 108 -21.03 7.62 -10.60
CA GLU A 108 -21.45 7.98 -9.24
C GLU A 108 -20.94 6.95 -8.23
N THR A 109 -19.63 6.89 -8.05
CA THR A 109 -18.96 5.86 -7.23
C THR A 109 -19.24 5.95 -5.74
N GLY A 110 -19.63 7.13 -5.24
CA GLY A 110 -19.89 7.38 -3.83
C GLY A 110 -20.74 8.62 -3.58
N ILE A 111 -21.80 8.81 -4.35
CA ILE A 111 -22.61 10.05 -4.35
C ILE A 111 -23.18 10.42 -2.97
N LYS A 112 -23.53 9.42 -2.15
CA LYS A 112 -23.97 9.64 -0.75
C LYS A 112 -22.91 10.33 0.12
N HIS A 113 -21.64 10.18 -0.24
CA HIS A 113 -20.50 10.81 0.41
C HIS A 113 -19.92 11.96 -0.41
N GLY A 114 -20.56 12.31 -1.52
CA GLY A 114 -20.16 13.40 -2.39
C GLY A 114 -19.06 13.07 -3.39
N THR A 115 -18.74 11.77 -3.61
CA THR A 115 -17.63 11.37 -4.51
C THR A 115 -18.16 10.92 -5.87
N ILE A 116 -17.59 11.47 -6.93
CA ILE A 116 -17.86 11.18 -8.35
C ILE A 116 -16.53 10.86 -9.01
N THR A 117 -16.49 9.85 -9.88
CA THR A 117 -15.32 9.54 -10.69
C THR A 117 -15.51 10.03 -12.11
N ALA A 118 -14.78 11.08 -12.50
CA ALA A 118 -14.72 11.57 -13.88
C ALA A 118 -13.72 10.77 -14.72
N ILE A 119 -14.03 10.56 -16.01
CA ILE A 119 -13.18 9.85 -16.96
C ILE A 119 -12.89 10.72 -18.16
N ILE A 120 -11.63 10.99 -18.43
CA ILE A 120 -11.16 11.76 -19.59
C ILE A 120 -10.04 10.97 -20.26
N GLY A 121 -10.33 10.44 -21.44
CA GLY A 121 -9.43 9.49 -22.11
C GLY A 121 -9.20 8.25 -21.25
N ASN A 122 -7.94 7.94 -20.95
CA ASN A 122 -7.56 6.80 -20.08
C ASN A 122 -7.39 7.20 -18.59
N HIS A 123 -7.68 8.46 -18.23
CA HIS A 123 -7.51 8.95 -16.87
C HIS A 123 -8.80 8.90 -16.09
N LYS A 124 -8.69 8.53 -14.81
CA LYS A 124 -9.77 8.55 -13.82
C LYS A 124 -9.42 9.57 -12.73
N PHE A 125 -10.39 10.40 -12.39
CA PHE A 125 -10.22 11.43 -11.36
C PHE A 125 -11.33 11.28 -10.32
N GLU A 126 -10.97 11.13 -9.06
CA GLU A 126 -11.93 11.16 -7.96
C GLU A 126 -12.18 12.60 -7.53
N ILE A 127 -13.42 13.04 -7.67
CA ILE A 127 -13.87 14.40 -7.33
C ILE A 127 -14.80 14.28 -6.13
N THR A 128 -14.46 14.92 -5.03
CA THR A 128 -15.28 14.92 -3.81
C THR A 128 -15.78 16.32 -3.51
N SER A 129 -17.10 16.48 -3.36
CA SER A 129 -17.72 17.72 -2.90
C SER A 129 -17.29 18.05 -1.47
N LEU A 130 -17.00 19.33 -1.20
CA LEU A 130 -16.72 19.79 0.17
C LEU A 130 -17.87 19.44 1.09
N ARG A 131 -17.54 18.98 2.29
CA ARG A 131 -18.56 18.53 3.25
C ARG A 131 -18.13 18.74 4.70
N LYS A 132 -19.13 18.77 5.55
CA LYS A 132 -19.01 18.71 7.01
C LYS A 132 -19.64 17.41 7.50
N ASP A 133 -18.96 16.73 8.39
CA ASP A 133 -19.48 15.53 9.02
C ASP A 133 -20.40 15.95 10.19
N LEU A 134 -21.69 15.58 10.16
CA LEU A 134 -22.69 15.98 11.19
C LEU A 134 -22.65 15.02 12.38
N ASN A 135 -22.71 13.71 12.09
CA ASN A 135 -22.61 12.64 13.09
C ASN A 135 -21.67 11.57 12.56
N THR A 136 -20.66 11.22 13.35
CA THR A 136 -19.70 10.18 12.98
C THR A 136 -19.76 9.03 13.97
N ASP A 137 -20.09 7.83 13.48
CA ASP A 137 -19.94 6.58 14.22
C ASP A 137 -18.77 5.73 13.69
N GLY A 138 -17.83 6.39 13.02
CA GLY A 138 -16.64 5.77 12.42
C GLY A 138 -16.87 5.20 11.00
N ARG A 139 -18.07 4.78 10.63
CA ARG A 139 -18.37 4.21 9.30
C ARG A 139 -19.42 5.00 8.53
N HIS A 140 -20.40 5.51 9.21
CA HIS A 140 -21.55 6.23 8.64
C HIS A 140 -21.56 7.65 9.16
N ALA A 141 -20.93 8.55 8.43
CA ALA A 141 -21.09 9.97 8.66
C ALA A 141 -22.33 10.45 7.90
N GLU A 142 -23.31 10.99 8.59
CA GLU A 142 -24.23 11.90 7.92
C GLU A 142 -23.43 13.13 7.50
N VAL A 143 -23.42 13.38 6.20
CA VAL A 143 -22.64 14.50 5.65
C VAL A 143 -23.57 15.61 5.19
N SER A 144 -23.19 16.84 5.49
CA SER A 144 -23.77 18.04 4.90
C SER A 144 -22.76 18.64 3.92
N PHE A 145 -23.18 18.87 2.69
CA PHE A 145 -22.29 19.50 1.71
C PHE A 145 -22.09 20.98 2.05
N SER A 146 -20.86 21.43 1.95
CA SER A 146 -20.40 22.76 2.25
C SER A 146 -19.77 23.42 1.01
N LYS A 147 -19.67 24.75 1.01
CA LYS A 147 -18.86 25.51 0.07
C LYS A 147 -17.57 26.05 0.72
N ASP A 148 -17.41 25.81 2.02
CA ASP A 148 -16.28 26.31 2.80
C ASP A 148 -15.13 25.31 2.84
N TRP A 149 -14.00 25.70 2.29
CA TRP A 149 -12.76 24.95 2.29
C TRP A 149 -12.19 24.68 3.68
N HIS A 150 -12.40 25.61 4.61
CA HIS A 150 -11.93 25.43 5.99
C HIS A 150 -12.77 24.38 6.73
N GLU A 151 -14.09 24.33 6.50
CA GLU A 151 -14.94 23.28 7.07
C GLU A 151 -14.53 21.88 6.58
N ASP A 152 -14.28 21.71 5.27
CA ASP A 152 -13.82 20.42 4.74
C ASP A 152 -12.42 20.04 5.27
N ALA A 153 -11.52 21.01 5.39
CA ALA A 153 -10.20 20.80 5.97
C ALA A 153 -10.28 20.36 7.44
N SER A 154 -11.15 20.99 8.23
CA SER A 154 -11.29 20.74 9.68
C SER A 154 -11.78 19.33 10.02
N ARG A 155 -12.53 18.66 9.14
CA ARG A 155 -12.98 17.28 9.35
C ARG A 155 -11.92 16.22 9.04
N ARG A 156 -10.81 16.59 8.39
CA ARG A 156 -9.73 15.65 8.03
C ARG A 156 -8.96 15.21 9.27
N ASP A 157 -8.19 14.15 9.14
CA ASP A 157 -7.48 13.52 10.26
C ASP A 157 -6.24 14.29 10.72
N PHE A 158 -5.32 14.56 9.79
CA PHE A 158 -4.02 15.17 10.07
C PHE A 158 -3.78 16.42 9.23
N THR A 159 -3.04 17.36 9.78
CA THR A 159 -2.68 18.62 9.12
C THR A 159 -2.06 18.39 7.74
N ILE A 160 -1.15 17.42 7.62
CA ILE A 160 -0.50 17.04 6.35
C ILE A 160 -1.45 16.48 5.28
N ASN A 161 -2.71 16.21 5.62
CA ASN A 161 -3.75 15.72 4.71
C ASN A 161 -4.83 16.77 4.40
N SER A 162 -4.72 17.96 5.00
CA SER A 162 -5.67 19.07 4.81
C SER A 162 -5.13 20.20 3.95
N ILE A 163 -4.09 19.91 3.17
CA ILE A 163 -3.48 20.84 2.24
C ILE A 163 -4.18 20.68 0.88
N TYR A 164 -4.58 21.81 0.30
CA TYR A 164 -5.17 21.88 -1.04
C TYR A 164 -4.26 22.68 -1.96
N ALA A 165 -4.36 22.41 -3.25
CA ALA A 165 -3.63 23.19 -4.26
C ALA A 165 -4.52 23.47 -5.47
N ASP A 166 -4.47 24.69 -6.00
CA ASP A 166 -5.11 25.03 -7.27
C ASP A 166 -4.33 24.45 -8.47
N ILE A 167 -4.83 24.65 -9.67
CA ILE A 167 -4.18 24.22 -10.92
C ILE A 167 -2.78 24.84 -11.10
N ASN A 168 -2.49 25.98 -10.48
CA ASN A 168 -1.20 26.68 -10.56
C ASN A 168 -0.22 26.23 -9.48
N GLY A 169 -0.68 25.44 -8.49
CA GLY A 169 0.10 25.00 -7.34
C GLY A 169 0.07 25.98 -6.17
N ASN A 170 -0.81 26.99 -6.19
CA ASN A 170 -1.04 27.85 -5.03
C ASN A 170 -1.72 27.03 -3.94
N LEU A 171 -1.19 27.08 -2.72
CA LEU A 171 -1.68 26.27 -1.62
C LEU A 171 -2.75 27.02 -0.81
N PHE A 172 -3.77 26.26 -0.40
CA PHE A 172 -4.66 26.62 0.71
C PHE A 172 -4.40 25.61 1.84
N ASP A 173 -3.79 26.09 2.91
CA ASP A 173 -3.28 25.28 4.02
C ASP A 173 -3.72 25.90 5.36
N PRO A 174 -4.97 25.68 5.79
CA PRO A 174 -5.54 26.37 6.95
C PRO A 174 -5.00 25.86 8.30
N PHE A 175 -4.24 24.77 8.32
CA PHE A 175 -3.73 24.13 9.54
C PHE A 175 -2.21 23.90 9.52
N ASP A 176 -1.48 24.68 8.73
CA ASP A 176 0.00 24.62 8.62
C ASP A 176 0.55 23.23 8.32
N GLY A 177 -0.19 22.43 7.55
CA GLY A 177 0.17 21.05 7.20
C GLY A 177 1.44 20.98 6.37
N LYS A 178 1.76 22.00 5.57
CA LYS A 178 3.03 22.10 4.84
C LYS A 178 4.20 22.22 5.79
N GLU A 179 4.11 23.11 6.79
CA GLU A 179 5.15 23.28 7.80
C GLU A 179 5.33 21.99 8.61
N ASP A 180 4.24 21.35 9.04
CA ASP A 180 4.29 20.06 9.73
C ASP A 180 4.97 18.98 8.88
N LEU A 181 4.65 18.90 7.57
CA LEU A 181 5.28 17.95 6.65
C LEU A 181 6.78 18.21 6.50
N GLU A 182 7.19 19.47 6.36
CA GLU A 182 8.61 19.87 6.24
C GLU A 182 9.39 19.55 7.51
N ASN A 183 8.81 19.82 8.67
CA ASN A 183 9.38 19.52 9.99
C ASN A 183 9.25 18.04 10.39
N GLY A 184 8.48 17.25 9.64
CA GLY A 184 8.20 15.85 9.93
C GLY A 184 7.38 15.66 11.20
N LYS A 185 6.40 16.51 11.44
CA LYS A 185 5.43 16.39 12.53
C LYS A 185 4.16 15.75 12.02
N ILE A 186 3.54 14.90 12.83
CA ILE A 186 2.24 14.28 12.51
C ILE A 186 1.23 14.74 13.54
N ASN A 187 0.55 15.83 13.21
CA ASN A 187 -0.42 16.48 14.09
C ASN A 187 -1.85 16.17 13.66
N PHE A 188 -2.71 15.83 14.63
CA PHE A 188 -4.15 15.79 14.42
C PHE A 188 -4.70 17.20 14.23
N ILE A 189 -5.75 17.33 13.42
CA ILE A 189 -6.48 18.61 13.30
C ILE A 189 -7.41 18.74 14.49
N GLY A 190 -7.22 19.77 15.30
CA GLY A 190 -8.01 19.99 16.53
C GLY A 190 -7.58 19.09 17.69
N ASP A 191 -8.53 18.66 18.52
CA ASP A 191 -8.24 17.83 19.70
C ASP A 191 -7.98 16.37 19.31
N PRO A 192 -6.79 15.81 19.60
CA PRO A 192 -6.43 14.45 19.20
C PRO A 192 -7.34 13.37 19.80
N GLU A 193 -7.80 13.52 21.05
CA GLU A 193 -8.65 12.53 21.70
C GLU A 193 -10.03 12.48 21.04
N LYS A 194 -10.60 13.64 20.75
CA LYS A 194 -11.86 13.74 20.03
C LYS A 194 -11.75 13.12 18.65
N ARG A 195 -10.66 13.42 17.92
CA ARG A 195 -10.41 12.88 16.58
C ARG A 195 -10.25 11.37 16.56
N ILE A 196 -9.57 10.78 17.56
CA ILE A 196 -9.46 9.32 17.70
C ILE A 196 -10.81 8.70 17.99
N LYS A 197 -11.63 9.28 18.88
CA LYS A 197 -12.96 8.76 19.23
C LYS A 197 -13.98 8.82 18.10
N GLU A 198 -13.88 9.80 17.20
CA GLU A 198 -14.70 9.87 15.99
C GLU A 198 -14.45 8.72 15.02
N ASP A 199 -13.20 8.26 14.90
CA ASP A 199 -12.83 7.07 14.11
C ASP A 199 -11.53 6.47 14.64
N TYR A 200 -11.64 5.36 15.35
CA TYR A 200 -10.49 4.66 15.94
C TYR A 200 -9.49 4.15 14.90
N LEU A 201 -9.87 4.03 13.61
CA LEU A 201 -8.93 3.70 12.52
C LEU A 201 -7.81 4.75 12.40
N ARG A 202 -8.03 5.97 12.88
CA ARG A 202 -7.02 7.02 12.91
C ARG A 202 -5.79 6.65 13.74
N ILE A 203 -5.88 5.68 14.64
CA ILE A 203 -4.72 5.12 15.36
C ILE A 203 -3.79 4.41 14.38
N LEU A 204 -4.31 3.51 13.54
CA LEU A 204 -3.50 2.84 12.50
C LEU A 204 -3.00 3.82 11.45
N ARG A 205 -3.83 4.82 11.09
CA ARG A 205 -3.44 5.88 10.17
C ARG A 205 -2.31 6.73 10.74
N TYR A 206 -2.34 7.08 12.03
CA TYR A 206 -1.25 7.77 12.72
C TYR A 206 0.06 6.97 12.60
N ILE A 207 0.06 5.67 12.92
CA ILE A 207 1.23 4.81 12.75
C ILE A 207 1.75 4.85 11.32
N ARG A 208 0.86 4.74 10.33
CA ARG A 208 1.24 4.79 8.91
C ARG A 208 1.90 6.12 8.52
N PHE A 209 1.30 7.23 8.90
CA PHE A 209 1.87 8.55 8.59
C PHE A 209 3.15 8.81 9.35
N PHE A 210 3.23 8.39 10.62
CA PHE A 210 4.41 8.54 11.44
C PHE A 210 5.62 7.80 10.82
N ILE A 211 5.50 6.52 10.50
CA ILE A 211 6.64 5.78 9.92
C ILE A 211 7.09 6.34 8.57
N ASN A 212 6.17 6.95 7.80
CA ASN A 212 6.49 7.47 6.47
C ASN A 212 7.05 8.89 6.48
N TYR A 213 6.54 9.77 7.32
CA TYR A 213 6.81 11.20 7.23
C TYR A 213 7.47 11.79 8.47
N SER A 214 7.43 11.11 9.63
CA SER A 214 8.00 11.71 10.84
C SER A 214 9.52 11.80 10.79
N LYS A 215 10.03 12.98 11.24
CA LYS A 215 11.43 13.28 11.54
C LYS A 215 11.62 13.61 13.01
N GLN A 216 10.54 13.63 13.78
CA GLN A 216 10.49 13.95 15.20
C GLN A 216 10.07 12.70 16.00
N PRO A 217 10.41 12.62 17.31
CA PRO A 217 9.83 11.60 18.18
C PRO A 217 8.32 11.78 18.30
N HIS A 218 7.65 10.75 18.80
CA HIS A 218 6.23 10.85 19.12
C HIS A 218 5.98 11.91 20.20
N ASP A 219 4.90 12.66 20.07
CA ASP A 219 4.39 13.50 21.14
C ASP A 219 3.86 12.62 22.29
N ASP A 220 4.31 12.88 23.53
CA ASP A 220 3.97 12.07 24.71
C ASP A 220 2.46 12.10 25.02
N LYS A 221 1.78 13.23 24.75
CA LYS A 221 0.34 13.33 24.94
C LYS A 221 -0.39 12.45 23.94
N VAL A 222 0.04 12.48 22.66
CA VAL A 222 -0.55 11.65 21.60
C VAL A 222 -0.33 10.18 21.91
N GLN A 223 0.86 9.77 22.36
CA GLN A 223 1.12 8.37 22.75
C GLN A 223 0.15 7.91 23.85
N ARG A 224 0.00 8.71 24.93
CA ARG A 224 -0.94 8.40 26.02
C ARG A 224 -2.38 8.30 25.54
N LEU A 225 -2.81 9.21 24.67
CA LEU A 225 -4.17 9.22 24.11
C LEU A 225 -4.44 8.02 23.20
N ILE A 226 -3.47 7.63 22.38
CA ILE A 226 -3.59 6.42 21.55
C ILE A 226 -3.75 5.20 22.45
N LYS A 227 -2.87 5.02 23.44
CA LYS A 227 -2.95 3.86 24.36
C LYS A 227 -4.28 3.82 25.13
N LYS A 228 -4.75 4.96 25.63
CA LYS A 228 -6.04 5.08 26.35
C LYS A 228 -7.22 4.64 25.48
N ASN A 229 -7.18 4.95 24.19
CA ASN A 229 -8.30 4.74 23.27
C ASN A 229 -8.18 3.46 22.43
N LEU A 230 -7.18 2.60 22.66
CA LEU A 230 -6.98 1.36 21.89
C LEU A 230 -8.16 0.40 21.94
N ILE A 231 -8.90 0.37 23.06
CA ILE A 231 -10.07 -0.49 23.20
C ILE A 231 -11.13 -0.21 22.12
N GLY A 232 -11.22 1.03 21.65
CA GLY A 232 -12.15 1.41 20.59
C GLY A 232 -11.86 0.79 19.22
N ILE A 233 -10.65 0.21 19.02
CA ILE A 233 -10.31 -0.54 17.80
C ILE A 233 -11.25 -1.72 17.57
N SER A 234 -11.83 -2.30 18.63
CA SER A 234 -12.82 -3.38 18.52
C SER A 234 -14.10 -2.97 17.78
N ASN A 235 -14.40 -1.68 17.69
CA ASN A 235 -15.57 -1.15 17.00
C ASN A 235 -15.33 -0.99 15.47
N ILE A 236 -14.11 -1.22 14.99
CA ILE A 236 -13.77 -1.10 13.58
C ILE A 236 -13.93 -2.45 12.89
N SER A 237 -14.53 -2.45 11.69
CA SER A 237 -14.63 -3.68 10.91
C SER A 237 -13.24 -4.23 10.58
N THR A 238 -13.14 -5.56 10.54
CA THR A 238 -11.88 -6.26 10.26
C THR A 238 -11.33 -5.95 8.88
N GLU A 239 -12.21 -5.68 7.91
CA GLU A 239 -11.84 -5.26 6.56
C GLU A 239 -11.11 -3.91 6.58
N ARG A 240 -11.67 -2.90 7.26
CA ARG A 240 -11.03 -1.57 7.38
C ARG A 240 -9.68 -1.66 8.09
N MET A 241 -9.59 -2.47 9.16
CA MET A 241 -8.34 -2.69 9.88
C MET A 241 -7.28 -3.33 8.98
N LEU A 242 -7.65 -4.38 8.23
CA LEU A 242 -6.74 -5.08 7.34
C LEU A 242 -6.31 -4.21 6.16
N ASP A 243 -7.22 -3.43 5.57
CA ASP A 243 -6.92 -2.51 4.47
C ASP A 243 -5.95 -1.40 4.91
N GLU A 244 -6.13 -0.84 6.09
CA GLU A 244 -5.20 0.16 6.60
C GLU A 244 -3.84 -0.46 6.95
N PHE A 245 -3.82 -1.68 7.53
CA PHE A 245 -2.59 -2.40 7.79
C PHE A 245 -1.85 -2.79 6.51
N LYS A 246 -2.57 -3.18 5.45
CA LYS A 246 -2.00 -3.40 4.12
C LYS A 246 -1.30 -2.14 3.58
N LYS A 247 -1.87 -0.94 3.81
CA LYS A 247 -1.21 0.32 3.45
C LYS A 247 0.06 0.57 4.27
N ILE A 248 0.08 0.13 5.54
CA ILE A 248 1.29 0.18 6.37
C ILE A 248 2.37 -0.75 5.80
N ILE A 249 2.02 -2.00 5.47
CA ILE A 249 2.95 -2.98 4.89
C ILE A 249 3.53 -2.50 3.56
N ASN A 250 2.70 -1.95 2.70
CA ASN A 250 3.10 -1.48 1.36
C ASN A 250 3.82 -0.11 1.40
N SER A 251 3.98 0.48 2.59
CA SER A 251 4.63 1.79 2.68
C SER A 251 6.13 1.72 2.40
N PRO A 252 6.72 2.77 1.79
CA PRO A 252 8.17 2.82 1.54
C PRO A 252 9.03 2.64 2.79
N GLN A 253 8.49 3.02 3.96
CA GLN A 253 9.18 3.01 5.23
C GLN A 253 8.71 1.90 6.19
N PHE A 254 8.10 0.84 5.66
CA PHE A 254 7.56 -0.26 6.47
C PHE A 254 8.51 -0.78 7.55
N LEU A 255 9.79 -0.92 7.25
CA LEU A 255 10.79 -1.39 8.23
C LEU A 255 11.03 -0.45 9.41
N LYS A 256 10.64 0.84 9.32
CA LYS A 256 10.68 1.75 10.47
C LYS A 256 9.72 1.32 11.58
N LEU A 257 8.61 0.66 11.23
CA LEU A 257 7.65 0.10 12.20
C LEU A 257 8.35 -0.72 13.28
N PHE A 258 9.34 -1.54 12.90
CA PHE A 258 10.04 -2.46 13.82
C PHE A 258 11.26 -1.83 14.51
N LYS A 259 11.60 -0.60 14.13
CA LYS A 259 12.65 0.20 14.78
C LYS A 259 12.09 1.14 15.85
N ASP A 260 10.81 1.44 15.74
CA ASP A 260 10.09 2.31 16.67
C ASP A 260 9.33 1.48 17.71
N PRO A 261 9.71 1.57 19.01
CA PRO A 261 9.09 0.75 20.05
C PRO A 261 7.61 1.00 20.25
N PHE A 262 7.17 2.27 20.11
CA PHE A 262 5.76 2.62 20.28
C PHE A 262 4.91 2.07 19.13
N CYS A 263 5.35 2.26 17.88
CA CYS A 263 4.65 1.71 16.72
C CYS A 263 4.55 0.18 16.78
N GLU A 264 5.63 -0.51 17.15
CA GLU A 264 5.64 -1.98 17.30
C GLU A 264 4.68 -2.42 18.43
N GLU A 265 4.68 -1.73 19.58
CA GLU A 265 3.77 -2.00 20.70
C GLU A 265 2.30 -1.88 20.27
N ILE A 266 1.94 -0.77 19.60
CA ILE A 266 0.55 -0.53 19.16
C ILE A 266 0.12 -1.60 18.16
N ILE A 267 0.96 -1.96 17.20
CA ILE A 267 0.63 -3.04 16.23
C ILE A 267 0.45 -4.38 16.94
N ASN A 268 1.28 -4.73 17.92
CA ASN A 268 1.12 -5.94 18.71
C ASN A 268 -0.20 -5.98 19.50
N LEU A 269 -0.63 -4.83 20.03
CA LEU A 269 -1.88 -4.72 20.77
C LEU A 269 -3.11 -4.85 19.85
N ILE A 270 -3.04 -4.30 18.63
CA ILE A 270 -4.13 -4.36 17.65
C ILE A 270 -4.21 -5.75 16.98
N PHE A 271 -3.06 -6.34 16.68
CA PHE A 271 -2.92 -7.65 16.04
C PHE A 271 -2.13 -8.61 16.91
N PRO A 272 -2.71 -9.09 18.04
CA PRO A 272 -2.00 -9.94 18.98
C PRO A 272 -1.57 -11.31 18.41
N GLN A 273 -2.07 -11.65 17.20
CA GLN A 273 -1.66 -12.84 16.45
C GLN A 273 -0.27 -12.70 15.81
N PHE A 274 0.25 -11.48 15.67
CA PHE A 274 1.56 -11.25 15.07
C PHE A 274 2.71 -11.50 16.06
N LYS A 275 2.99 -12.76 16.36
CA LYS A 275 4.01 -13.16 17.36
C LYS A 275 5.45 -13.07 16.86
N ASN A 276 5.65 -13.03 15.53
CA ASN A 276 6.98 -13.11 14.93
C ASN A 276 7.49 -11.80 14.34
N LEU A 277 7.12 -10.64 14.91
CA LEU A 277 7.57 -9.33 14.42
C LEU A 277 9.10 -9.16 14.50
N LYS A 278 9.75 -9.86 15.43
CA LYS A 278 11.21 -9.80 15.60
C LYS A 278 12.01 -10.25 14.37
N ILE A 279 11.39 -10.97 13.43
CA ILE A 279 12.04 -11.39 12.18
C ILE A 279 12.49 -10.17 11.37
N PHE A 280 11.68 -9.10 11.34
CA PHE A 280 11.96 -7.89 10.56
C PHE A 280 13.16 -7.07 11.10
N LYS A 281 13.52 -7.25 12.38
CA LYS A 281 14.73 -6.65 12.97
C LYS A 281 16.01 -7.39 12.57
N LYS A 282 15.90 -8.63 12.07
CA LYS A 282 17.01 -9.55 11.82
C LYS A 282 17.19 -9.89 10.34
N LEU A 283 16.48 -9.20 9.45
CA LEU A 283 16.57 -9.44 8.01
C LEU A 283 18.00 -9.22 7.49
N ASN A 284 18.46 -10.13 6.65
CA ASN A 284 19.69 -9.95 5.88
C ASN A 284 19.52 -8.86 4.81
N GLU A 285 20.62 -8.38 4.22
CA GLU A 285 20.60 -7.27 3.26
C GLU A 285 19.81 -7.60 1.97
N PHE A 286 19.82 -8.85 1.53
CA PHE A 286 19.03 -9.26 0.38
C PHE A 286 17.52 -9.14 0.69
N SER A 287 17.08 -9.67 1.84
CA SER A 287 15.68 -9.59 2.28
C SER A 287 15.20 -8.14 2.45
N LYS A 288 16.06 -7.25 3.00
CA LYS A 288 15.74 -5.82 3.13
C LYS A 288 15.51 -5.15 1.76
N LYS A 289 16.32 -5.50 0.75
CA LYS A 289 16.14 -4.99 -0.61
C LYS A 289 14.87 -5.51 -1.26
N LYS A 290 14.55 -6.78 -1.02
CA LYS A 290 13.41 -7.48 -1.63
C LYS A 290 12.06 -7.23 -0.94
N ILE A 291 12.04 -6.60 0.23
CA ILE A 291 10.81 -6.43 1.03
C ILE A 291 9.69 -5.67 0.29
N LYS A 292 10.03 -4.82 -0.66
CA LYS A 292 9.06 -4.07 -1.48
C LYS A 292 8.53 -4.87 -2.68
N GLU A 293 9.21 -5.95 -3.03
CA GLU A 293 8.85 -6.81 -4.17
C GLU A 293 7.96 -7.98 -3.74
N VAL A 294 8.00 -8.33 -2.46
CA VAL A 294 7.19 -9.43 -1.93
C VAL A 294 5.78 -8.95 -1.61
N ASP A 295 4.84 -9.85 -1.79
CA ASP A 295 3.42 -9.61 -1.57
C ASP A 295 3.09 -9.46 -0.06
N TYR A 296 2.08 -8.64 0.26
CA TYR A 296 1.68 -8.38 1.65
C TYR A 296 1.19 -9.63 2.39
N ILE A 297 0.62 -10.63 1.71
CA ILE A 297 0.20 -11.90 2.31
C ILE A 297 1.41 -12.69 2.81
N PHE A 298 2.50 -12.68 2.03
CA PHE A 298 3.75 -13.29 2.48
C PHE A 298 4.28 -12.60 3.76
N LEU A 299 4.27 -11.26 3.81
CA LEU A 299 4.73 -10.53 4.98
C LEU A 299 3.83 -10.77 6.21
N ILE A 300 2.51 -10.85 6.03
CA ILE A 300 1.58 -11.26 7.08
C ILE A 300 1.89 -12.70 7.53
N SER A 301 2.16 -13.62 6.61
CA SER A 301 2.54 -14.99 6.97
C SER A 301 3.78 -15.02 7.86
N LEU A 302 4.81 -14.24 7.55
CA LEU A 302 6.00 -14.12 8.40
C LEU A 302 5.69 -13.63 9.83
N MET A 303 4.71 -12.72 9.97
CA MET A 303 4.29 -12.20 11.28
C MET A 303 3.50 -13.23 12.10
N LEU A 304 2.73 -14.07 11.41
CA LEU A 304 1.82 -15.04 12.02
C LEU A 304 2.51 -16.34 12.43
N LEU A 305 3.51 -16.79 11.62
CA LEU A 305 4.08 -18.12 11.75
C LEU A 305 4.87 -18.29 13.04
N ASP A 306 4.30 -19.08 13.93
CA ASP A 306 4.89 -19.64 15.12
C ASP A 306 4.34 -21.07 15.34
N ASN A 307 4.61 -21.71 16.46
CA ASN A 307 4.13 -23.07 16.75
C ASN A 307 2.74 -23.08 17.42
N SER A 308 1.95 -22.00 17.28
CA SER A 308 0.63 -21.87 17.89
C SER A 308 -0.50 -21.88 16.85
N ASP A 309 -1.73 -21.63 17.31
CA ASP A 309 -2.94 -21.51 16.50
C ASP A 309 -3.20 -20.08 15.97
N ASN A 310 -2.23 -19.19 16.09
CA ASN A 310 -2.36 -17.78 15.65
C ASN A 310 -2.83 -17.63 14.19
N VAL A 311 -2.35 -18.51 13.31
CA VAL A 311 -2.78 -18.53 11.90
C VAL A 311 -4.27 -18.80 11.79
N ASP A 312 -4.77 -19.81 12.50
CA ASP A 312 -6.19 -20.21 12.41
C ASP A 312 -7.09 -19.10 12.96
N TYR A 313 -6.70 -18.52 14.10
CA TYR A 313 -7.43 -17.39 14.68
C TYR A 313 -7.41 -16.15 13.76
N PHE A 314 -6.28 -15.85 13.14
CA PHE A 314 -6.20 -14.76 12.17
C PHE A 314 -7.11 -15.00 10.95
N LEU A 315 -7.08 -16.21 10.38
CA LEU A 315 -7.90 -16.59 9.24
C LEU A 315 -9.41 -16.66 9.57
N PHE A 316 -9.75 -16.92 10.83
CA PHE A 316 -11.12 -16.81 11.33
C PHE A 316 -11.57 -15.35 11.45
N LYS A 317 -10.72 -14.51 12.05
CA LYS A 317 -11.03 -13.09 12.30
C LYS A 317 -11.09 -12.26 11.03
N PHE A 318 -10.14 -12.48 10.11
CA PHE A 318 -9.99 -11.67 8.90
C PHE A 318 -10.43 -12.42 7.65
N ASN A 319 -11.36 -11.82 6.91
CA ASN A 319 -11.91 -12.45 5.71
C ASN A 319 -10.95 -12.29 4.52
N LEU A 320 -10.08 -13.27 4.30
CA LEU A 320 -9.18 -13.32 3.15
C LEU A 320 -9.79 -14.13 2.00
N SER A 321 -9.35 -13.87 0.76
CA SER A 321 -9.69 -14.71 -0.37
C SER A 321 -9.24 -16.15 -0.18
N LYS A 322 -9.93 -17.11 -0.82
CA LYS A 322 -9.57 -18.54 -0.76
C LYS A 322 -8.11 -18.79 -1.18
N ILE A 323 -7.62 -18.05 -2.17
CA ILE A 323 -6.24 -18.14 -2.65
C ILE A 323 -5.26 -17.71 -1.55
N ASN A 324 -5.51 -16.56 -0.91
CA ASN A 324 -4.64 -16.05 0.14
C ASN A 324 -4.65 -16.94 1.40
N LYS A 325 -5.83 -17.48 1.77
CA LYS A 325 -5.93 -18.48 2.86
C LYS A 325 -5.09 -19.72 2.56
N LYS A 326 -5.17 -20.26 1.32
CA LYS A 326 -4.38 -21.42 0.89
C LYS A 326 -2.88 -21.16 1.00
N ARG A 327 -2.41 -19.97 0.61
CA ARG A 327 -0.98 -19.58 0.69
C ARG A 327 -0.48 -19.55 2.13
N ILE A 328 -1.22 -18.92 3.05
CA ILE A 328 -0.85 -18.85 4.48
C ILE A 328 -0.82 -20.26 5.10
N LEU A 329 -1.86 -21.07 4.85
CA LEU A 329 -1.95 -22.44 5.35
C LEU A 329 -0.81 -23.33 4.82
N PHE A 330 -0.45 -23.19 3.54
CA PHE A 330 0.67 -23.91 2.96
C PHE A 330 1.99 -23.59 3.69
N LEU A 331 2.27 -22.31 3.96
CA LEU A 331 3.46 -21.92 4.72
C LEU A 331 3.40 -22.39 6.18
N LYS A 332 2.22 -22.38 6.81
CA LYS A 332 2.01 -22.94 8.15
C LYS A 332 2.34 -24.43 8.21
N ASP A 333 1.79 -25.22 7.27
CA ASP A 333 2.05 -26.66 7.19
C ASP A 333 3.53 -26.94 6.96
N PHE A 334 4.18 -26.12 6.14
CA PHE A 334 5.61 -26.23 5.89
C PHE A 334 6.45 -25.87 7.13
N TYR A 335 6.08 -24.80 7.84
CA TYR A 335 6.75 -24.34 9.05
C TYR A 335 6.74 -25.41 10.15
N ASN A 336 5.63 -26.14 10.27
CA ASN A 336 5.45 -27.19 11.28
C ASN A 336 6.13 -28.52 10.93
N LYS A 337 6.56 -28.71 9.67
CA LYS A 337 7.23 -29.95 9.24
C LYS A 337 8.73 -29.88 9.49
N LYS A 338 9.32 -31.03 9.88
CA LYS A 338 10.79 -31.16 9.88
C LYS A 338 11.32 -31.08 8.45
N ILE A 339 12.20 -30.11 8.20
CA ILE A 339 12.84 -29.93 6.92
C ILE A 339 13.88 -31.05 6.72
N SER A 340 13.69 -31.91 5.72
CA SER A 340 14.66 -32.90 5.27
C SER A 340 15.62 -32.29 4.23
N LYS A 341 16.75 -32.95 3.98
CA LYS A 341 17.69 -32.52 2.93
C LYS A 341 17.03 -32.43 1.55
N ASP A 342 16.04 -33.29 1.28
CA ASP A 342 15.37 -33.38 -0.01
C ASP A 342 14.20 -32.39 -0.17
N THR A 343 13.81 -31.70 0.90
CA THR A 343 12.70 -30.76 0.87
C THR A 343 12.87 -29.67 -0.20
N PHE A 344 14.11 -29.19 -0.39
CA PHE A 344 14.48 -28.20 -1.41
C PHE A 344 15.28 -28.83 -2.56
N SER A 345 15.06 -30.12 -2.88
CA SER A 345 15.52 -30.69 -4.14
C SER A 345 14.68 -30.14 -5.30
N GLU A 346 15.28 -29.99 -6.47
CA GLU A 346 14.59 -29.49 -7.66
C GLU A 346 13.31 -30.28 -7.94
N LYS A 347 13.40 -31.62 -7.90
CA LYS A 347 12.26 -32.53 -8.08
C LYS A 347 11.10 -32.24 -7.14
N ASN A 348 11.39 -31.98 -5.86
CA ASN A 348 10.35 -31.70 -4.88
C ASN A 348 9.74 -30.28 -5.07
N LEU A 349 10.56 -29.31 -5.44
CA LEU A 349 10.09 -27.95 -5.75
C LEU A 349 9.18 -27.92 -6.99
N TRP A 350 9.46 -28.74 -8.02
CA TRP A 350 8.56 -28.93 -9.15
C TRP A 350 7.21 -29.54 -8.72
N LYS A 351 7.19 -30.49 -7.78
CA LYS A 351 5.94 -31.01 -7.19
C LYS A 351 5.16 -29.92 -6.46
N ILE A 352 5.87 -29.11 -5.68
CA ILE A 352 5.24 -27.97 -4.96
C ILE A 352 4.65 -26.97 -5.97
N LEU A 353 5.38 -26.63 -7.04
CA LEU A 353 4.90 -25.79 -8.12
C LEU A 353 3.61 -26.31 -8.72
N TYR A 354 3.54 -27.60 -8.99
CA TYR A 354 2.37 -28.24 -9.58
C TYR A 354 1.14 -28.23 -8.64
N TYR A 355 1.30 -28.70 -7.39
CA TYR A 355 0.19 -28.85 -6.45
C TYR A 355 -0.27 -27.54 -5.81
N ASN A 356 0.66 -26.62 -5.54
CA ASN A 356 0.40 -25.42 -4.76
C ASN A 356 0.44 -24.13 -5.57
N GLY A 357 0.91 -24.21 -6.82
CA GLY A 357 1.04 -23.07 -7.71
C GLY A 357 2.31 -22.23 -7.47
N LYS A 358 2.61 -21.39 -8.45
CA LYS A 358 3.85 -20.59 -8.52
C LYS A 358 4.04 -19.70 -7.30
N GLN A 359 3.00 -18.97 -6.91
CA GLN A 359 3.12 -18.01 -5.81
C GLN A 359 3.45 -18.68 -4.48
N SER A 360 2.83 -19.84 -4.19
CA SER A 360 3.13 -20.60 -2.96
C SER A 360 4.57 -21.10 -2.92
N LEU A 361 5.09 -21.56 -4.07
CA LEU A 361 6.50 -21.97 -4.19
C LEU A 361 7.44 -20.78 -3.96
N ILE A 362 7.17 -19.65 -4.59
CA ILE A 362 7.98 -18.43 -4.43
C ILE A 362 7.94 -17.94 -2.98
N ASP A 363 6.75 -17.94 -2.34
CA ASP A 363 6.61 -17.61 -0.92
C ASP A 363 7.45 -18.54 -0.03
N LEU A 364 7.50 -19.83 -0.34
CA LEU A 364 8.30 -20.79 0.41
C LEU A 364 9.81 -20.51 0.29
N ILE A 365 10.29 -20.22 -0.92
CA ILE A 365 11.70 -19.89 -1.14
C ILE A 365 12.05 -18.59 -0.41
N TYR A 366 11.20 -17.56 -0.55
CA TYR A 366 11.37 -16.32 0.22
C TYR A 366 11.33 -16.54 1.73
N PHE A 367 10.49 -17.46 2.23
CA PHE A 367 10.44 -17.77 3.64
C PHE A 367 11.81 -18.21 4.18
N GLU A 368 12.51 -19.10 3.50
CA GLU A 368 13.86 -19.54 3.88
C GLU A 368 14.90 -18.41 3.77
N ILE A 369 14.78 -17.53 2.76
CA ILE A 369 15.66 -16.38 2.59
C ILE A 369 15.47 -15.38 3.74
N PHE A 370 14.19 -15.06 4.10
CA PHE A 370 13.86 -14.07 5.11
C PHE A 370 14.10 -14.55 6.54
N LYS A 371 13.95 -15.85 6.79
CA LYS A 371 14.26 -16.49 8.08
C LYS A 371 15.77 -16.48 8.38
N SER A 372 16.61 -16.55 7.37
CA SER A 372 18.06 -16.62 7.51
C SER A 372 18.66 -15.23 7.78
N LYS A 373 19.51 -15.13 8.83
CA LYS A 373 20.32 -13.93 9.07
C LYS A 373 21.45 -13.75 8.06
N LYS A 374 21.91 -14.84 7.43
CA LYS A 374 22.97 -14.84 6.41
C LYS A 374 22.36 -15.04 5.04
N ILE A 375 22.98 -14.43 4.03
CA ILE A 375 22.58 -14.66 2.63
C ILE A 375 22.94 -16.10 2.26
N ASN A 376 21.93 -16.88 1.85
CA ASN A 376 22.13 -18.23 1.33
C ASN A 376 21.93 -18.22 -0.20
N LYS A 377 23.03 -18.33 -0.92
CA LYS A 377 23.06 -18.28 -2.39
C LYS A 377 22.17 -19.34 -3.02
N LYS A 378 22.13 -20.56 -2.43
CA LYS A 378 21.28 -21.66 -2.95
C LYS A 378 19.81 -21.22 -3.11
N PHE A 379 19.24 -20.54 -2.12
CA PHE A 379 17.83 -20.10 -2.20
C PHE A 379 17.62 -18.94 -3.17
N ILE A 380 18.64 -18.09 -3.37
CA ILE A 380 18.58 -17.03 -4.40
C ILE A 380 18.60 -17.67 -5.79
N ASP A 381 19.49 -18.63 -6.03
CA ASP A 381 19.58 -19.34 -7.30
C ASP A 381 18.26 -20.10 -7.59
N LEU A 382 17.63 -20.72 -6.57
CA LEU A 382 16.33 -21.36 -6.70
C LEU A 382 15.21 -20.35 -7.01
N LEU A 383 15.22 -19.18 -6.37
CA LEU A 383 14.27 -18.11 -6.64
C LEU A 383 14.36 -17.66 -8.10
N ASP A 384 15.58 -17.37 -8.58
CA ASP A 384 15.82 -16.91 -9.94
C ASP A 384 15.43 -18.01 -10.95
N PHE A 385 15.71 -19.29 -10.64
CA PHE A 385 15.34 -20.40 -11.50
C PHE A 385 13.80 -20.55 -11.63
N PHE A 386 13.06 -20.50 -10.51
CA PHE A 386 11.62 -20.76 -10.53
C PHE A 386 10.77 -19.52 -10.86
N LYS A 387 11.34 -18.32 -10.80
CA LYS A 387 10.63 -17.07 -11.07
C LYS A 387 9.95 -17.06 -12.45
N ASP A 388 10.60 -17.63 -13.46
CA ASP A 388 10.11 -17.62 -14.84
C ASP A 388 9.50 -18.96 -15.28
N LYS A 389 9.47 -19.96 -14.38
CA LYS A 389 8.87 -21.27 -14.69
C LYS A 389 7.34 -21.20 -14.63
N GLU A 390 6.71 -21.91 -15.55
CA GLU A 390 5.27 -22.10 -15.55
C GLU A 390 4.89 -23.39 -14.81
N VAL A 391 3.65 -23.41 -14.31
CA VAL A 391 3.09 -24.61 -13.68
C VAL A 391 2.93 -25.70 -14.75
N PRO A 392 3.51 -26.88 -14.57
CA PRO A 392 3.33 -27.99 -15.51
C PRO A 392 1.84 -28.31 -15.69
N ILE A 393 1.43 -28.62 -16.91
CA ILE A 393 0.06 -28.99 -17.22
C ILE A 393 0.01 -30.49 -17.48
N PHE A 394 -0.82 -31.22 -16.74
CA PHE A 394 -1.01 -32.65 -16.96
C PHE A 394 -1.63 -32.90 -18.35
N PRO A 395 -0.96 -33.66 -19.24
CA PRO A 395 -1.33 -33.71 -20.65
C PRO A 395 -2.52 -34.64 -20.94
N ILE A 396 -2.90 -35.52 -19.98
CA ILE A 396 -3.92 -36.55 -20.23
C ILE A 396 -5.26 -36.11 -19.67
N LYS A 397 -6.26 -36.04 -20.54
CA LYS A 397 -7.63 -35.73 -20.17
C LYS A 397 -8.47 -37.01 -20.05
N ALA A 398 -9.51 -36.99 -19.21
CA ALA A 398 -10.46 -38.11 -19.08
C ALA A 398 -10.98 -38.58 -20.42
N LYS A 399 -11.37 -37.65 -21.31
CA LYS A 399 -11.85 -37.92 -22.65
C LYS A 399 -10.88 -38.78 -23.47
N ASN A 400 -9.58 -38.54 -23.36
CA ASN A 400 -8.55 -39.31 -24.07
C ASN A 400 -8.55 -40.80 -23.64
N LEU A 401 -8.79 -41.07 -22.34
CA LEU A 401 -8.83 -42.44 -21.83
C LEU A 401 -10.13 -43.15 -22.22
N ILE A 402 -11.24 -42.46 -22.22
CA ILE A 402 -12.54 -42.99 -22.66
C ILE A 402 -12.47 -43.39 -24.14
N GLU A 403 -12.00 -42.50 -25.02
CA GLU A 403 -11.95 -42.74 -26.46
C GLU A 403 -10.91 -43.80 -26.88
N LYS A 404 -9.74 -43.85 -26.19
CA LYS A 404 -8.64 -44.72 -26.60
C LYS A 404 -8.71 -46.11 -25.96
N PHE A 405 -9.35 -46.26 -24.79
CA PHE A 405 -9.33 -47.47 -23.98
C PHE A 405 -10.73 -47.99 -23.60
N ASP A 406 -11.79 -47.39 -24.14
CA ASP A 406 -13.18 -47.75 -23.86
C ASP A 406 -13.55 -47.83 -22.38
N ILE A 407 -12.99 -46.92 -21.57
CA ILE A 407 -13.26 -46.85 -20.13
C ILE A 407 -14.51 -46.00 -19.92
N SER A 408 -15.51 -46.58 -19.26
CA SER A 408 -16.74 -45.83 -18.92
C SER A 408 -16.47 -44.75 -17.88
N GLU A 409 -17.22 -43.64 -17.98
CA GLU A 409 -17.19 -42.58 -16.98
C GLU A 409 -17.52 -43.13 -15.60
N GLY A 410 -16.74 -42.71 -14.58
CA GLY A 410 -17.00 -43.09 -13.20
C GLY A 410 -15.78 -43.10 -12.31
N LYS A 411 -15.93 -43.67 -11.11
CA LYS A 411 -14.89 -43.72 -10.07
C LYS A 411 -13.60 -44.37 -10.54
N LEU A 412 -13.73 -45.44 -11.38
CA LEU A 412 -12.56 -46.17 -11.90
C LEU A 412 -11.67 -45.28 -12.79
N LEU A 413 -12.29 -44.53 -13.72
CA LEU A 413 -11.58 -43.58 -14.57
C LEU A 413 -10.82 -42.55 -13.74
N GLY A 414 -11.43 -42.00 -12.69
CA GLY A 414 -10.78 -41.05 -11.77
C GLY A 414 -9.56 -41.64 -11.06
N ILE A 415 -9.65 -42.92 -10.62
CA ILE A 415 -8.54 -43.64 -9.99
C ILE A 415 -7.38 -43.84 -10.98
N LYS A 416 -7.68 -44.27 -12.22
CA LYS A 416 -6.66 -44.49 -13.24
C LYS A 416 -5.98 -43.19 -13.66
N LEU A 417 -6.77 -42.11 -13.87
CA LEU A 417 -6.21 -40.77 -14.13
C LEU A 417 -5.24 -40.33 -13.02
N LYS A 418 -5.64 -40.48 -11.76
CA LYS A 418 -4.79 -40.12 -10.64
C LYS A 418 -3.49 -40.95 -10.59
N LYS A 419 -3.55 -42.24 -10.85
CA LYS A 419 -2.35 -43.08 -10.92
C LYS A 419 -1.40 -42.68 -12.07
N ILE A 420 -1.95 -42.29 -13.23
CA ILE A 420 -1.16 -41.82 -14.36
C ILE A 420 -0.53 -40.45 -14.02
N GLU A 421 -1.30 -39.56 -13.39
CA GLU A 421 -0.80 -38.25 -12.91
C GLU A 421 0.35 -38.42 -11.92
N GLU A 422 0.21 -39.32 -10.93
CA GLU A 422 1.26 -39.64 -9.96
C GLU A 422 2.54 -40.18 -10.63
N LYS A 423 2.39 -41.07 -11.65
CA LYS A 423 3.55 -41.54 -12.44
C LYS A 423 4.19 -40.40 -13.21
N TRP A 424 3.41 -39.56 -13.89
CA TRP A 424 3.88 -38.40 -14.64
C TRP A 424 4.66 -37.43 -13.74
N ILE A 425 4.17 -37.11 -12.54
CA ILE A 425 4.86 -36.25 -11.58
C ILE A 425 6.17 -36.88 -11.09
N ASN A 426 6.15 -38.21 -10.79
CA ASN A 426 7.31 -38.90 -10.28
C ASN A 426 8.42 -39.13 -11.36
N ASN A 427 8.04 -39.08 -12.61
CA ASN A 427 8.94 -39.24 -13.78
C ASN A 427 9.23 -37.85 -14.43
N ASP A 428 9.46 -36.83 -13.58
CA ASP A 428 9.88 -35.49 -13.99
C ASP A 428 8.94 -34.85 -15.05
N PHE A 429 7.61 -35.01 -14.84
CA PHE A 429 6.55 -34.51 -15.70
C PHE A 429 6.57 -35.08 -17.13
N LYS A 430 6.96 -36.36 -17.25
CA LYS A 430 6.92 -37.11 -18.49
C LYS A 430 6.14 -38.42 -18.28
N VAL A 431 5.36 -38.81 -19.24
CA VAL A 431 4.67 -40.10 -19.25
C VAL A 431 4.60 -40.63 -20.70
N SER A 432 5.00 -41.84 -20.91
CA SER A 432 4.91 -42.53 -22.22
C SER A 432 3.54 -43.18 -22.39
N GLU A 433 3.13 -43.39 -23.63
CA GLU A 433 1.91 -44.14 -23.94
C GLU A 433 1.90 -45.54 -23.33
N LYS A 434 3.06 -46.23 -23.32
CA LYS A 434 3.22 -47.56 -22.71
C LYS A 434 2.92 -47.54 -21.20
N GLU A 435 3.38 -46.51 -20.49
CA GLU A 435 3.09 -46.33 -19.05
C GLU A 435 1.61 -46.03 -18.79
N VAL A 436 0.98 -45.27 -19.67
CA VAL A 436 -0.49 -45.01 -19.61
C VAL A 436 -1.24 -46.33 -19.81
N PHE A 437 -0.90 -47.08 -20.84
CA PHE A 437 -1.50 -48.37 -21.13
C PHE A 437 -1.37 -49.37 -19.94
N GLN A 438 -0.19 -49.50 -19.33
CA GLN A 438 0.02 -50.34 -18.16
C GLN A 438 -0.86 -49.97 -16.96
N VAL A 439 -1.12 -48.67 -16.73
CA VAL A 439 -1.98 -48.22 -15.63
C VAL A 439 -3.47 -48.42 -15.95
N VAL A 440 -3.82 -48.37 -17.23
CA VAL A 440 -5.20 -48.57 -17.68
C VAL A 440 -5.55 -50.05 -17.60
N GLU A 441 -4.66 -51.00 -17.88
CA GLU A 441 -4.91 -52.43 -17.82
C GLU A 441 -4.76 -53.05 -16.41
N SER A 442 -4.09 -52.38 -15.47
CA SER A 442 -3.98 -52.79 -14.05
C SER A 442 -5.18 -52.33 -13.21
#